data_375322833178cdc3894df24c28462b60
#
_entry.id   375322833178cdc3894df24c28462b60
#
_cell.length_a   1.000
_cell.length_b   1.000
_cell.length_c   1.000
_cell.angle_alpha   90.00
_cell.angle_beta   90.00
_cell.angle_gamma   90.00
#
_symmetry.space_group_name_H-M   'P 1'
#
loop_
_entity.id
_entity.type
_entity.pdbx_description
1 polymer ?
#
loop_
_entity_poly.entity_id
_entity_poly.type
_entity_poly.pdbx_seq_one_letter_code
_entity_poly.pdbx_strand_id
1 'polypeptide(L)'
;MKVELRANGTMHISGYVNVTGKMSRPVITGKGQRVIEVIEERAFADSLLHADNIPMTKDHDKNYVLAETRASNLKLKEDSIGLFAEADITDERTIEDGKNGRIKGWSFGMTNINDQIEERADALPIRHVKGFNLDHITLVVNKTPAYAATSVELRANDETLELECRSMDDNVCVINDKKGTYDNSSFRERLEKLKGEK
;
A
#
# COMPACT_ATOMS: atom_id res chain seq x y z
N MET A 1 -1.28 -2.02 12.46
CA MET A 1 -1.17 -3.48 12.24
C MET A 1 -0.76 -4.14 13.54
N LYS A 2 -1.41 -5.21 13.92
CA LYS A 2 -1.12 -6.02 15.12
C LYS A 2 -0.68 -7.41 14.68
N VAL A 3 0.39 -7.94 15.28
CA VAL A 3 0.92 -9.29 15.02
C VAL A 3 0.97 -10.04 16.32
N GLU A 4 0.36 -11.22 16.40
CA GLU A 4 0.32 -12.08 17.58
C GLU A 4 0.80 -13.48 17.20
N LEU A 5 1.86 -13.93 17.86
CA LEU A 5 2.33 -15.32 17.74
C LEU A 5 1.58 -16.20 18.74
N ARG A 6 0.90 -17.22 18.25
CA ARG A 6 0.12 -18.12 19.09
C ARG A 6 0.93 -19.36 19.50
N ALA A 7 0.59 -19.94 20.63
CA ALA A 7 1.27 -21.12 21.17
C ALA A 7 1.20 -22.36 20.26
N ASN A 8 0.20 -22.43 19.37
CA ASN A 8 0.04 -23.49 18.38
C ASN A 8 0.93 -23.33 17.13
N GLY A 9 1.84 -22.36 17.14
CA GLY A 9 2.76 -22.11 16.02
C GLY A 9 2.16 -21.27 14.88
N THR A 10 0.92 -20.78 15.00
CA THR A 10 0.32 -19.87 14.02
C THR A 10 0.59 -18.41 14.36
N MET A 11 0.54 -17.53 13.35
CA MET A 11 0.60 -16.09 13.52
C MET A 11 -0.78 -15.50 13.19
N HIS A 12 -1.38 -14.79 14.15
CA HIS A 12 -2.55 -13.97 13.89
C HIS A 12 -2.11 -12.56 13.55
N ILE A 13 -2.65 -12.02 12.47
CA ILE A 13 -2.35 -10.66 12.02
C ILE A 13 -3.65 -9.91 11.77
N SER A 14 -3.73 -8.66 12.23
CA SER A 14 -4.90 -7.81 12.00
C SER A 14 -4.51 -6.35 11.81
N GLY A 15 -5.35 -5.62 11.08
CA GLY A 15 -5.18 -4.18 10.86
C GLY A 15 -5.85 -3.68 9.61
N TYR A 16 -5.76 -2.35 9.40
CA TYR A 16 -6.31 -1.72 8.21
C TYR A 16 -5.39 -1.92 7.02
N VAL A 17 -5.91 -2.52 5.96
CA VAL A 17 -5.25 -2.67 4.66
C VAL A 17 -5.22 -1.33 3.91
N ASN A 18 -6.28 -0.55 4.08
CA ASN A 18 -6.39 0.82 3.57
C ASN A 18 -7.27 1.65 4.51
N VAL A 19 -7.00 2.95 4.57
CA VAL A 19 -7.85 3.95 5.22
C VAL A 19 -8.50 4.77 4.11
N THR A 20 -9.83 4.65 3.93
CA THR A 20 -10.57 5.35 2.88
C THR A 20 -10.51 6.86 3.06
N GLY A 21 -10.61 7.62 1.98
CA GLY A 21 -10.47 9.08 1.99
C GLY A 21 -9.05 9.61 2.28
N LYS A 22 -8.06 8.74 2.50
CA LYS A 22 -6.66 9.14 2.72
C LYS A 22 -5.83 9.03 1.46
N MET A 23 -4.98 10.03 1.25
CA MET A 23 -4.05 10.06 0.12
C MET A 23 -2.96 9.00 0.28
N SER A 24 -2.66 8.30 -0.81
CA SER A 24 -1.50 7.41 -0.91
C SER A 24 -0.18 8.19 -1.02
N ARG A 25 0.94 7.50 -0.90
CA ARG A 25 2.19 7.92 -1.54
C ARG A 25 2.00 7.95 -3.06
N PRO A 26 2.87 8.64 -3.84
CA PRO A 26 2.82 8.54 -5.29
C PRO A 26 2.81 7.09 -5.75
N VAL A 27 1.86 6.75 -6.62
CA VAL A 27 1.73 5.43 -7.25
C VAL A 27 1.75 5.59 -8.77
N ILE A 28 2.01 4.51 -9.49
CA ILE A 28 1.96 4.48 -10.95
C ILE A 28 0.73 3.72 -11.38
N THR A 29 -0.09 4.35 -12.24
CA THR A 29 -1.25 3.69 -12.85
C THR A 29 -0.80 2.70 -13.94
N GLY A 30 -1.67 1.80 -14.37
CA GLY A 30 -1.40 0.90 -15.49
C GLY A 30 -1.06 1.59 -16.81
N LYS A 31 -1.40 2.87 -16.94
CA LYS A 31 -1.02 3.71 -18.08
C LYS A 31 0.33 4.41 -17.91
N GLY A 32 1.05 4.14 -16.81
CA GLY A 32 2.36 4.74 -16.51
C GLY A 32 2.29 6.16 -15.93
N GLN A 33 1.11 6.68 -15.60
CA GLN A 33 0.96 8.00 -15.01
C GLN A 33 1.22 7.95 -13.50
N ARG A 34 2.01 8.90 -12.98
CA ARG A 34 2.20 9.09 -11.53
C ARG A 34 1.04 9.89 -10.96
N VAL A 35 0.41 9.35 -9.93
CA VAL A 35 -0.74 9.98 -9.26
C VAL A 35 -0.64 9.81 -7.75
N ILE A 36 -1.37 10.64 -7.01
CA ILE A 36 -1.75 10.38 -5.63
C ILE A 36 -3.13 9.70 -5.69
N GLU A 37 -3.28 8.57 -5.03
CA GLU A 37 -4.52 7.80 -5.06
C GLU A 37 -5.33 7.99 -3.77
N VAL A 38 -6.63 8.11 -3.90
CA VAL A 38 -7.60 8.12 -2.81
C VAL A 38 -8.66 7.07 -3.12
N ILE A 39 -8.87 6.14 -2.19
CA ILE A 39 -9.98 5.19 -2.28
C ILE A 39 -11.18 5.82 -1.59
N GLU A 40 -12.28 5.94 -2.33
CA GLU A 40 -13.52 6.48 -1.82
C GLU A 40 -14.20 5.50 -0.86
N GLU A 41 -15.02 6.05 0.06
CA GLU A 41 -15.81 5.25 0.98
C GLU A 41 -16.73 4.28 0.23
N ARG A 42 -16.93 3.08 0.78
CA ARG A 42 -17.73 1.96 0.24
C ARG A 42 -17.13 1.24 -0.97
N ALA A 43 -16.04 1.71 -1.56
CA ALA A 43 -15.43 1.06 -2.71
C ALA A 43 -14.97 -0.38 -2.41
N PHE A 44 -14.46 -0.62 -1.21
CA PHE A 44 -14.13 -1.97 -0.75
C PHE A 44 -15.37 -2.78 -0.42
N ALA A 45 -16.36 -2.21 0.29
CA ALA A 45 -17.59 -2.92 0.64
C ALA A 45 -18.33 -3.42 -0.60
N ASP A 46 -18.46 -2.57 -1.61
CA ASP A 46 -19.10 -2.93 -2.88
C ASP A 46 -18.31 -4.02 -3.61
N SER A 47 -16.97 -3.97 -3.58
CA SER A 47 -16.13 -5.02 -4.14
C SER A 47 -16.28 -6.35 -3.40
N LEU A 48 -16.30 -6.33 -2.06
CA LEU A 48 -16.45 -7.51 -1.22
C LEU A 48 -17.79 -8.24 -1.44
N LEU A 49 -18.87 -7.50 -1.77
CA LEU A 49 -20.19 -8.09 -2.05
C LEU A 49 -20.20 -8.99 -3.28
N HIS A 50 -19.30 -8.74 -4.23
CA HIS A 50 -19.24 -9.46 -5.51
C HIS A 50 -18.07 -10.44 -5.62
N ALA A 51 -17.23 -10.51 -4.61
CA ALA A 51 -16.04 -11.36 -4.63
C ALA A 51 -16.35 -12.76 -4.09
N ASP A 52 -16.08 -13.79 -4.88
CA ASP A 52 -16.20 -15.19 -4.44
C ASP A 52 -15.07 -15.60 -3.49
N ASN A 53 -13.87 -15.13 -3.74
CA ASN A 53 -12.68 -15.41 -2.96
C ASN A 53 -11.66 -14.28 -3.11
N ILE A 54 -11.08 -13.86 -2.00
CA ILE A 54 -9.98 -12.90 -1.99
C ILE A 54 -8.80 -13.56 -1.31
N PRO A 55 -7.69 -13.77 -2.04
CA PRO A 55 -6.46 -14.28 -1.45
C PRO A 55 -5.69 -13.16 -0.74
N MET A 56 -4.96 -13.55 0.30
CA MET A 56 -3.92 -12.77 0.94
C MET A 56 -2.57 -13.31 0.50
N THR A 57 -1.77 -12.49 -0.14
CA THR A 57 -0.48 -12.87 -0.70
C THR A 57 0.69 -12.28 0.10
N LYS A 58 1.92 -12.58 -0.32
CA LYS A 58 3.13 -11.94 0.17
C LYS A 58 3.79 -11.16 -0.96
N ASP A 59 4.08 -9.86 -0.73
CA ASP A 59 4.76 -8.97 -1.68
C ASP A 59 4.13 -8.95 -3.09
N HIS A 60 2.79 -9.11 -3.21
CA HIS A 60 2.01 -9.21 -4.45
C HIS A 60 2.37 -10.44 -5.33
N ASP A 61 3.01 -11.45 -4.78
CA ASP A 61 3.22 -12.71 -5.50
C ASP A 61 1.94 -13.57 -5.42
N LYS A 62 1.22 -13.66 -6.54
CA LYS A 62 -0.01 -14.46 -6.65
C LYS A 62 0.19 -15.96 -6.44
N ASN A 63 1.43 -16.44 -6.61
CA ASN A 63 1.79 -17.84 -6.34
C ASN A 63 2.10 -18.08 -4.85
N TYR A 64 2.20 -17.01 -4.05
CA TYR A 64 2.49 -17.11 -2.63
C TYR A 64 1.30 -16.66 -1.78
N VAL A 65 0.29 -17.53 -1.70
CA VAL A 65 -0.95 -17.29 -0.96
C VAL A 65 -0.76 -17.70 0.51
N LEU A 66 -1.07 -16.78 1.43
CA LEU A 66 -0.93 -16.95 2.87
C LEU A 66 -2.26 -17.33 3.54
N ALA A 67 -3.37 -16.78 3.05
CA ALA A 67 -4.72 -16.99 3.56
C ALA A 67 -5.75 -16.63 2.47
N GLU A 68 -7.00 -17.08 2.66
CA GLU A 68 -8.07 -16.82 1.70
C GLU A 68 -9.42 -16.66 2.42
N THR A 69 -10.29 -15.82 1.88
CA THR A 69 -11.63 -15.63 2.44
C THR A 69 -12.46 -16.92 2.37
N ARG A 70 -12.32 -17.71 1.29
CA ARG A 70 -13.01 -18.98 1.09
C ARG A 70 -12.56 -20.04 2.10
N ALA A 71 -11.29 -20.04 2.50
CA ALA A 71 -10.75 -20.97 3.50
C ALA A 71 -11.09 -20.54 4.95
N SER A 72 -11.78 -19.41 5.13
CA SER A 72 -12.18 -18.85 6.44
C SER A 72 -11.01 -18.50 7.37
N ASN A 73 -9.77 -18.49 6.86
CA ASN A 73 -8.59 -18.05 7.59
C ASN A 73 -8.19 -16.59 7.27
N LEU A 74 -8.99 -15.92 6.42
CA LEU A 74 -8.95 -14.48 6.16
C LEU A 74 -10.35 -13.90 6.31
N LYS A 75 -10.47 -12.82 7.08
CA LYS A 75 -11.69 -12.02 7.21
C LYS A 75 -11.42 -10.59 6.76
N LEU A 76 -12.30 -10.07 5.91
CA LEU A 76 -12.24 -8.71 5.38
C LEU A 76 -13.55 -8.00 5.66
N LYS A 77 -13.46 -6.74 6.08
CA LYS A 77 -14.62 -5.87 6.29
C LYS A 77 -14.22 -4.40 6.10
N GLU A 78 -15.00 -3.66 5.35
CA GLU A 78 -14.92 -2.20 5.38
C GLU A 78 -15.76 -1.66 6.53
N ASP A 79 -15.21 -0.73 7.29
CA ASP A 79 -15.89 0.07 8.31
C ASP A 79 -15.72 1.57 8.03
N SER A 80 -16.07 2.43 8.99
CA SER A 80 -15.94 3.89 8.85
C SER A 80 -14.52 4.41 8.73
N ILE A 81 -13.51 3.57 8.95
CA ILE A 81 -12.09 3.91 8.81
C ILE A 81 -11.57 3.44 7.45
N GLY A 82 -11.95 2.24 7.01
CA GLY A 82 -11.49 1.64 5.76
C GLY A 82 -11.56 0.13 5.75
N LEU A 83 -10.76 -0.51 4.91
CA LEU A 83 -10.70 -1.97 4.81
C LEU A 83 -9.89 -2.57 5.96
N PHE A 84 -10.56 -3.25 6.87
CA PHE A 84 -9.95 -4.01 7.96
C PHE A 84 -9.78 -5.48 7.57
N ALA A 85 -8.64 -6.08 7.93
CA ALA A 85 -8.32 -7.48 7.70
C ALA A 85 -7.90 -8.18 9.00
N GLU A 86 -8.31 -9.44 9.12
CA GLU A 86 -7.81 -10.39 10.12
C GLU A 86 -7.45 -11.69 9.42
N ALA A 87 -6.26 -12.25 9.70
CA ALA A 87 -5.83 -13.50 9.12
C ALA A 87 -5.05 -14.37 10.11
N ASP A 88 -5.20 -15.68 9.97
CA ASP A 88 -4.39 -16.69 10.65
C ASP A 88 -3.44 -17.33 9.63
N ILE A 89 -2.13 -17.19 9.87
CA ILE A 89 -1.06 -17.58 8.97
C ILE A 89 -0.31 -18.76 9.55
N THR A 90 -0.07 -19.78 8.72
CA THR A 90 0.67 -21.00 9.06
C THR A 90 2.01 -21.10 8.32
N ASP A 91 2.27 -20.22 7.35
CA ASP A 91 3.52 -20.21 6.60
C ASP A 91 4.71 -19.82 7.49
N GLU A 92 5.65 -20.76 7.66
CA GLU A 92 6.77 -20.63 8.59
C GLU A 92 7.67 -19.44 8.24
N ARG A 93 7.90 -19.15 6.93
CA ARG A 93 8.75 -18.05 6.49
C ARG A 93 8.12 -16.71 6.82
N THR A 94 6.82 -16.57 6.63
CA THR A 94 6.09 -15.34 6.96
C THR A 94 5.97 -15.15 8.47
N ILE A 95 5.83 -16.24 9.24
CA ILE A 95 5.88 -16.20 10.70
C ILE A 95 7.25 -15.73 11.18
N GLU A 96 8.33 -16.21 10.56
CA GLU A 96 9.69 -15.76 10.87
C GLU A 96 9.90 -14.28 10.50
N ASP A 97 9.30 -13.80 9.38
CA ASP A 97 9.28 -12.37 9.05
C ASP A 97 8.55 -11.55 10.12
N GLY A 98 7.45 -12.07 10.63
CA GLY A 98 6.70 -11.44 11.73
C GLY A 98 7.49 -11.36 13.02
N LYS A 99 8.15 -12.46 13.43
CA LYS A 99 9.03 -12.53 14.62
C LYS A 99 10.16 -11.50 14.56
N ASN A 100 10.74 -11.32 13.38
CA ASN A 100 11.87 -10.44 13.14
C ASN A 100 11.45 -8.99 12.82
N GLY A 101 10.15 -8.67 12.87
CA GLY A 101 9.65 -7.32 12.59
C GLY A 101 9.85 -6.87 11.14
N ARG A 102 10.00 -7.82 10.19
CA ARG A 102 10.21 -7.51 8.77
C ARG A 102 8.94 -7.14 8.01
N ILE A 103 7.76 -7.41 8.56
CA ILE A 103 6.48 -7.06 7.93
C ILE A 103 6.29 -5.54 8.02
N LYS A 104 6.33 -4.85 6.89
CA LYS A 104 6.27 -3.38 6.80
C LYS A 104 4.84 -2.84 6.81
N GLY A 105 3.85 -3.63 6.39
CA GLY A 105 2.46 -3.19 6.33
C GLY A 105 1.61 -4.01 5.37
N TRP A 106 0.51 -3.41 4.99
CA TRP A 106 -0.46 -3.97 4.07
C TRP A 106 -0.42 -3.26 2.72
N SER A 107 -0.83 -3.98 1.69
CA SER A 107 -1.18 -3.44 0.39
C SER A 107 -2.32 -4.28 -0.23
N PHE A 108 -2.79 -3.92 -1.42
CA PHE A 108 -3.84 -4.64 -2.13
C PHE A 108 -3.72 -4.44 -3.63
N GLY A 109 -4.29 -5.34 -4.41
CA GLY A 109 -4.41 -5.25 -5.86
C GLY A 109 -5.85 -5.01 -6.30
N MET A 110 -6.02 -4.25 -7.38
CA MET A 110 -7.32 -3.87 -7.94
C MET A 110 -7.37 -4.17 -9.43
N THR A 111 -8.56 -4.56 -9.90
CA THR A 111 -8.91 -4.67 -11.33
C THR A 111 -10.22 -3.95 -11.62
N ASN A 112 -10.58 -3.75 -12.90
CA ASN A 112 -11.83 -3.10 -13.32
C ASN A 112 -12.11 -1.78 -12.58
N ILE A 113 -11.13 -0.89 -12.58
CA ILE A 113 -11.13 0.31 -11.75
C ILE A 113 -12.03 1.38 -12.39
N ASN A 114 -12.98 1.88 -11.61
CA ASN A 114 -13.76 3.07 -11.90
C ASN A 114 -13.17 4.25 -11.13
N ASP A 115 -12.52 5.17 -11.83
CA ASP A 115 -11.82 6.30 -11.22
C ASP A 115 -12.11 7.62 -11.92
N GLN A 116 -11.72 8.69 -11.25
CA GLN A 116 -11.72 10.06 -11.78
C GLN A 116 -10.39 10.70 -11.42
N ILE A 117 -9.75 11.33 -12.42
CA ILE A 117 -8.51 12.10 -12.21
C ILE A 117 -8.87 13.55 -11.96
N GLU A 118 -8.31 14.11 -10.89
CA GLU A 118 -8.31 15.54 -10.57
C GLU A 118 -6.93 16.08 -10.92
N GLU A 119 -6.84 16.85 -12.01
CA GLU A 119 -5.60 17.50 -12.43
C GLU A 119 -5.28 18.68 -11.51
N ARG A 120 -3.99 18.86 -11.18
CA ARG A 120 -3.49 19.94 -10.34
C ARG A 120 -2.35 20.65 -11.04
N ALA A 121 -2.32 22.00 -11.00
CA ALA A 121 -1.36 22.81 -11.77
C ALA A 121 0.11 22.55 -11.35
N ASP A 122 0.40 22.45 -10.04
CA ASP A 122 1.76 22.39 -9.51
C ASP A 122 2.02 21.15 -8.65
N ALA A 123 1.21 20.08 -8.80
CA ALA A 123 1.33 18.87 -8.01
C ALA A 123 0.91 17.64 -8.82
N LEU A 124 1.22 16.45 -8.31
CA LEU A 124 0.72 15.22 -8.91
C LEU A 124 -0.81 15.20 -8.92
N PRO A 125 -1.44 14.72 -10.00
CA PRO A 125 -2.89 14.53 -10.06
C PRO A 125 -3.38 13.65 -8.92
N ILE A 126 -4.63 13.87 -8.49
CA ILE A 126 -5.30 12.96 -7.55
C ILE A 126 -6.19 12.02 -8.34
N ARG A 127 -6.03 10.73 -8.10
CA ARG A 127 -6.87 9.67 -8.62
C ARG A 127 -7.89 9.29 -7.57
N HIS A 128 -9.14 9.65 -7.78
CA HIS A 128 -10.28 9.25 -6.95
C HIS A 128 -10.82 7.90 -7.44
N VAL A 129 -10.55 6.85 -6.70
CA VAL A 129 -11.01 5.49 -7.02
C VAL A 129 -12.37 5.28 -6.36
N LYS A 130 -13.43 5.24 -7.18
CA LYS A 130 -14.83 5.13 -6.76
C LYS A 130 -15.32 3.70 -6.66
N GLY A 131 -14.68 2.78 -7.37
CA GLY A 131 -15.03 1.37 -7.37
C GLY A 131 -14.01 0.54 -8.12
N PHE A 132 -13.92 -0.74 -7.79
CA PHE A 132 -12.99 -1.70 -8.40
C PHE A 132 -13.36 -3.12 -7.98
N ASN A 133 -12.73 -4.11 -8.60
CA ASN A 133 -12.72 -5.47 -8.09
C ASN A 133 -11.44 -5.66 -7.26
N LEU A 134 -11.58 -6.01 -5.98
CA LEU A 134 -10.45 -6.36 -5.11
C LEU A 134 -9.91 -7.73 -5.53
N ASP A 135 -8.72 -7.75 -6.11
CA ASP A 135 -8.10 -8.97 -6.63
C ASP A 135 -7.39 -9.75 -5.51
N HIS A 136 -6.67 -9.06 -4.65
CA HIS A 136 -6.01 -9.63 -3.49
C HIS A 136 -5.67 -8.56 -2.46
N ILE A 137 -5.39 -8.97 -1.23
CA ILE A 137 -4.63 -8.18 -0.28
C ILE A 137 -3.24 -8.81 -0.13
N THR A 138 -2.27 -8.06 0.39
CA THR A 138 -0.91 -8.57 0.56
C THR A 138 -0.22 -8.04 1.81
N LEU A 139 0.62 -8.89 2.42
CA LEU A 139 1.61 -8.45 3.39
C LEU A 139 2.87 -8.00 2.66
N VAL A 140 3.33 -6.82 2.99
CA VAL A 140 4.53 -6.23 2.40
C VAL A 140 5.72 -6.44 3.32
N VAL A 141 6.74 -7.12 2.83
CA VAL A 141 8.00 -7.42 3.53
C VAL A 141 9.16 -6.71 2.83
N ASN A 142 9.31 -6.89 1.52
CA ASN A 142 10.43 -6.39 0.74
C ASN A 142 10.15 -5.04 0.07
N LYS A 143 8.88 -4.66 -0.11
CA LYS A 143 8.45 -3.41 -0.76
C LYS A 143 8.04 -2.35 0.26
N THR A 144 7.74 -1.13 -0.20
CA THR A 144 7.19 -0.05 0.62
C THR A 144 5.68 0.03 0.37
N PRO A 145 4.83 -0.03 1.41
CA PRO A 145 3.39 0.12 1.25
C PRO A 145 3.00 1.47 0.63
N ALA A 146 2.03 1.47 -0.31
CA ALA A 146 1.56 2.69 -0.96
C ALA A 146 0.85 3.65 0.03
N TYR A 147 0.21 3.11 1.05
CA TYR A 147 -0.49 3.91 2.06
C TYR A 147 0.28 3.95 3.37
N ALA A 148 0.70 5.15 3.80
CA ALA A 148 1.46 5.34 5.03
C ALA A 148 0.69 4.89 6.28
N ALA A 149 -0.63 5.07 6.30
CA ALA A 149 -1.49 4.68 7.42
C ALA A 149 -1.53 3.16 7.69
N THR A 150 -1.08 2.35 6.74
CA THR A 150 -1.03 0.89 6.84
C THR A 150 0.37 0.36 7.16
N SER A 151 1.38 1.23 7.12
CA SER A 151 2.77 0.87 7.41
C SER A 151 3.03 0.84 8.91
N VAL A 152 3.90 -0.05 9.34
CA VAL A 152 4.58 0.08 10.62
C VAL A 152 5.56 1.24 10.46
N GLU A 153 5.44 2.30 11.25
CA GLU A 153 6.42 3.39 11.24
C GLU A 153 7.78 2.86 11.72
N LEU A 154 8.58 2.41 10.80
CA LEU A 154 10.01 2.44 10.97
C LEU A 154 10.46 3.82 10.49
N ARG A 155 10.84 4.68 11.40
CA ARG A 155 11.64 5.87 11.12
C ARG A 155 12.99 5.40 10.58
N ALA A 156 13.03 5.03 9.32
CA ALA A 156 14.25 4.69 8.63
C ALA A 156 14.62 5.84 7.71
N ASN A 157 15.84 6.29 7.89
CA ASN A 157 16.53 7.22 7.01
C ASN A 157 16.37 6.81 5.55
N ASP A 158 15.86 7.76 4.79
CA ASP A 158 16.15 8.12 3.41
C ASP A 158 16.73 7.02 2.49
N GLU A 159 15.97 5.96 2.20
CA GLU A 159 16.31 4.96 1.19
C GLU A 159 15.24 4.94 0.08
N THR A 160 15.72 4.89 -1.15
CA THR A 160 15.03 4.83 -2.44
C THR A 160 13.56 4.38 -2.34
N LEU A 161 12.63 5.33 -2.58
CA LEU A 161 11.19 5.04 -2.69
C LEU A 161 10.96 4.17 -3.93
N GLU A 162 10.81 2.86 -3.74
CA GLU A 162 10.22 2.02 -4.77
C GLU A 162 8.74 2.37 -4.87
N LEU A 163 8.33 2.87 -6.03
CA LEU A 163 6.94 3.20 -6.30
C LEU A 163 6.16 1.91 -6.55
N GLU A 164 5.04 1.75 -5.85
CA GLU A 164 4.14 0.63 -6.07
C GLU A 164 3.36 0.82 -7.37
N CYS A 165 3.38 -0.20 -8.25
CA CYS A 165 2.57 -0.22 -9.47
C CYS A 165 1.19 -0.80 -9.16
N ARG A 166 0.12 -0.02 -9.41
CA ARG A 166 -1.28 -0.36 -9.16
C ARG A 166 -2.00 -0.82 -10.43
N SER A 167 -1.34 -1.56 -11.29
CA SER A 167 -1.99 -2.17 -12.45
C SER A 167 -1.79 -3.66 -12.46
N MET A 168 -2.88 -4.38 -12.71
CA MET A 168 -2.90 -5.82 -12.88
C MET A 168 -2.89 -6.24 -14.37
N ASP A 169 -2.77 -5.28 -15.28
CA ASP A 169 -2.47 -5.60 -16.67
C ASP A 169 -0.98 -5.96 -16.77
N ASP A 170 -0.68 -7.15 -17.08
CA ASP A 170 0.52 -7.99 -17.22
C ASP A 170 1.94 -7.36 -17.30
N ASN A 171 2.13 -6.09 -16.95
CA ASN A 171 3.44 -5.44 -16.94
C ASN A 171 3.69 -4.73 -15.60
N VAL A 172 4.38 -5.41 -14.70
CA VAL A 172 4.94 -4.81 -13.48
C VAL A 172 6.10 -3.91 -13.89
N CYS A 173 5.86 -2.61 -14.00
CA CYS A 173 6.94 -1.63 -14.10
C CYS A 173 7.47 -1.27 -12.72
N VAL A 174 8.60 -1.81 -12.34
CA VAL A 174 9.41 -1.32 -11.21
C VAL A 174 10.24 -0.15 -11.74
N ILE A 175 9.89 1.07 -11.35
CA ILE A 175 10.73 2.24 -11.62
C ILE A 175 11.57 2.50 -10.37
N ASN A 176 12.86 2.19 -10.45
CA ASN A 176 13.86 2.65 -9.49
C ASN A 176 14.16 4.13 -9.79
N ASP A 177 13.52 5.05 -9.07
CA ASP A 177 13.95 6.44 -9.06
C ASP A 177 15.31 6.51 -8.35
N LYS A 178 16.39 6.49 -9.14
CA LYS A 178 17.69 6.93 -8.62
C LYS A 178 17.51 8.40 -8.20
N LYS A 179 17.73 8.71 -6.93
CA LYS A 179 17.78 10.07 -6.41
C LYS A 179 18.55 10.96 -7.39
N GLY A 180 17.83 11.84 -8.08
CA GLY A 180 18.47 13.04 -8.59
C GLY A 180 18.88 13.84 -7.36
N THR A 181 20.17 14.11 -7.23
CA THR A 181 20.66 15.08 -6.24
C THR A 181 19.97 16.40 -6.54
N TYR A 182 18.99 16.77 -5.70
CA TYR A 182 18.41 18.10 -5.77
C TYR A 182 19.52 19.09 -5.45
N ASP A 183 19.92 19.85 -6.44
CA ASP A 183 20.83 20.98 -6.24
C ASP A 183 20.08 22.09 -5.51
N ASN A 184 20.25 22.14 -4.20
CA ASN A 184 19.70 23.17 -3.33
C ASN A 184 20.60 24.42 -3.24
N SER A 185 21.59 24.57 -4.13
CA SER A 185 22.54 25.69 -4.10
C SER A 185 21.83 27.04 -4.21
N SER A 186 20.84 27.17 -5.11
CA SER A 186 20.04 28.38 -5.27
C SER A 186 19.20 28.74 -4.03
N PHE A 187 18.76 27.73 -3.26
CA PHE A 187 18.00 27.95 -2.04
C PHE A 187 18.93 28.38 -0.88
N ARG A 188 20.14 27.83 -0.82
CA ARG A 188 21.17 28.21 0.16
C ARG A 188 21.65 29.64 -0.07
N GLU A 189 21.90 30.04 -1.32
CA GLU A 189 22.28 31.42 -1.65
C GLU A 189 21.20 32.45 -1.28
N ARG A 190 19.92 32.09 -1.43
CA ARG A 190 18.80 32.94 -1.02
C ARG A 190 18.70 33.09 0.50
N LEU A 191 18.98 32.03 1.24
CA LEU A 191 19.01 32.03 2.70
C LEU A 191 20.18 32.85 3.25
N GLU A 192 21.35 32.81 2.60
CA GLU A 192 22.52 33.60 2.97
C GLU A 192 22.30 35.09 2.73
N LYS A 193 21.65 35.46 1.62
CA LYS A 193 21.27 36.89 1.35
C LYS A 193 20.29 37.44 2.37
N LEU A 194 19.32 36.62 2.83
CA LEU A 194 18.37 37.04 3.87
C LEU A 194 18.99 37.15 5.28
N LYS A 195 20.10 36.49 5.53
CA LYS A 195 20.85 36.61 6.80
C LYS A 195 21.85 37.75 6.83
N GLY A 196 22.22 38.29 5.67
CA GLY A 196 23.21 39.37 5.54
C GLY A 196 22.62 40.78 5.56
N GLU A 197 21.28 40.94 5.57
CA GLU A 197 20.60 42.24 5.70
C GLU A 197 20.17 42.45 7.17
N LYS A 198 21.12 42.72 8.05
CA LYS A 198 20.93 43.34 9.38
C LYS A 198 21.92 44.46 9.60
#